data_72639d829362aa6ea2658116802417fb
#
_entry.id   72639d829362aa6ea2658116802417fb
#
_cell.length_a   1.000
_cell.length_b   1.000
_cell.length_c   1.000
_cell.angle_alpha   90.00
_cell.angle_beta   90.00
_cell.angle_gamma   90.00
#
_symmetry.space_group_name_H-M   'P 1'
#
loop_
_entity.id
_entity.type
_entity.pdbx_description
1 polymer ?
#
loop_
_entity_poly.entity_id
_entity_poly.type
_entity_poly.pdbx_seq_one_letter_code
_entity_poly.pdbx_strand_id
1 'polypeptide(L)'
;MEESRVLLVFPASLYGGGWADGPRLKPELVTLFTELRRAGRCVDVLDLEVELGNPVDDAARASFLDNADALLRERPADLVVISCWSALQYSAAVAVAERVRRLHRDAVIAVEGYHVSVRPDDFAYEGAPFNWLIVGEAESAVLTVAEAVAGGDRDTLSCRPIEGTPLSLDADHLPDFAAYPYAAEGLPELGLFLSRGCPYNAPPCMLRPGGAGWHAYSPDVALRLLDAVAALKPARIDLLDPAFGYDAVWRRAVLDRLTSGDRRDLAVSLNGRPEALARLDLDKMYAARVRLQLDVGTLSRELLSRTGQTPQPERAVEHALDLLRYANAKGVVTAASFTFNQPGETAGTAAETLDVLERFVDAAPNASVSLQAESWAYLPAGEPAADLDAPASRYGTRVARPEWWKESVPSGAAAKSVVASRELSDRPPGDEGHWRPRFEELRRFMAAKLTAESRRGRRSHESVGSEAYGVPHGWWIEPRWH
;
A
#
# COMPACT_ATOMS: atom_id res chain seq x y z
N MET A 1 38.51 -12.32 8.06
CA MET A 1 37.22 -12.88 7.63
C MET A 1 36.63 -11.88 6.66
N GLU A 2 36.26 -12.31 5.49
CA GLU A 2 35.56 -11.45 4.52
C GLU A 2 34.23 -11.06 5.14
N GLU A 3 33.86 -9.82 5.06
CA GLU A 3 32.63 -9.31 5.65
C GLU A 3 31.42 -9.89 4.91
N SER A 4 30.48 -10.53 5.64
CA SER A 4 29.29 -11.13 5.04
C SER A 4 28.43 -10.07 4.33
N ARG A 5 28.12 -10.31 3.06
CA ARG A 5 27.37 -9.40 2.19
C ARG A 5 25.88 -9.71 2.24
N VAL A 6 25.07 -8.69 2.42
CA VAL A 6 23.60 -8.77 2.37
C VAL A 6 23.10 -8.02 1.12
N LEU A 7 22.23 -8.67 0.34
CA LEU A 7 21.52 -8.06 -0.77
C LEU A 7 20.02 -7.98 -0.44
N LEU A 8 19.49 -6.77 -0.39
CA LEU A 8 18.05 -6.53 -0.28
C LEU A 8 17.46 -6.44 -1.70
N VAL A 9 16.42 -7.23 -1.99
CA VAL A 9 15.81 -7.28 -3.31
C VAL A 9 14.31 -6.94 -3.23
N PHE A 10 13.90 -5.92 -3.97
CA PHE A 10 12.49 -5.69 -4.28
C PHE A 10 12.17 -6.29 -5.65
N PRO A 11 11.27 -7.30 -5.74
CA PRO A 11 11.16 -8.14 -6.93
C PRO A 11 10.30 -7.52 -8.05
N ALA A 12 9.70 -6.36 -7.85
CA ALA A 12 8.68 -5.77 -8.72
C ALA A 12 7.36 -6.59 -8.75
N SER A 13 6.49 -6.39 -9.77
CA SER A 13 5.27 -7.18 -9.96
C SER A 13 5.22 -7.72 -11.40
N LEU A 14 4.96 -9.01 -11.54
CA LEU A 14 4.76 -9.63 -12.87
C LEU A 14 3.34 -9.43 -13.44
N TYR A 15 2.42 -8.84 -12.68
CA TYR A 15 1.05 -8.56 -13.15
C TYR A 15 0.93 -7.28 -13.98
N GLY A 16 2.05 -6.62 -14.26
CA GLY A 16 2.05 -5.31 -14.88
C GLY A 16 1.57 -4.24 -13.91
N GLY A 17 1.20 -3.10 -14.44
CA GLY A 17 0.94 -1.94 -13.62
C GLY A 17 2.24 -1.21 -13.31
N GLY A 18 2.15 -0.16 -12.58
CA GLY A 18 3.26 0.71 -12.24
C GLY A 18 2.73 2.04 -11.80
N TRP A 19 3.60 2.88 -11.36
CA TRP A 19 3.27 4.24 -10.97
C TRP A 19 3.07 5.07 -12.24
N ALA A 20 2.01 5.84 -12.32
CA ALA A 20 1.82 6.78 -13.42
C ALA A 20 3.00 7.78 -13.53
N ASP A 21 3.59 8.09 -12.38
CA ASP A 21 4.67 9.07 -12.22
C ASP A 21 6.07 8.42 -12.04
N GLY A 22 6.20 7.13 -12.28
CA GLY A 22 7.45 6.38 -12.12
C GLY A 22 7.56 5.60 -10.80
N PRO A 23 8.69 4.91 -10.59
CA PRO A 23 8.92 4.10 -9.40
C PRO A 23 9.09 4.96 -8.14
N ARG A 24 8.79 4.39 -6.97
CA ARG A 24 8.87 5.05 -5.67
C ARG A 24 9.90 4.40 -4.76
N LEU A 25 10.50 5.19 -3.88
CA LEU A 25 11.27 4.62 -2.78
C LEU A 25 10.34 3.85 -1.83
N LYS A 26 10.81 2.68 -1.41
CA LYS A 26 10.12 1.78 -0.49
C LYS A 26 10.66 2.03 0.92
N PRO A 27 9.89 2.68 1.81
CA PRO A 27 10.41 3.07 3.13
C PRO A 27 10.82 1.88 4.00
N GLU A 28 10.20 0.72 3.83
CA GLU A 28 10.60 -0.51 4.51
C GLU A 28 12.01 -0.94 4.11
N LEU A 29 12.33 -0.92 2.81
CA LEU A 29 13.70 -1.23 2.36
C LEU A 29 14.71 -0.21 2.86
N VAL A 30 14.35 1.08 2.88
CA VAL A 30 15.22 2.14 3.42
C VAL A 30 15.50 1.87 4.91
N THR A 31 14.47 1.50 5.67
CA THR A 31 14.61 1.19 7.09
C THR A 31 15.51 -0.04 7.29
N LEU A 32 15.22 -1.12 6.55
CA LEU A 32 15.99 -2.36 6.64
C LEU A 32 17.46 -2.15 6.24
N PHE A 33 17.71 -1.42 5.16
CA PHE A 33 19.05 -1.00 4.74
C PHE A 33 19.76 -0.21 5.84
N THR A 34 19.07 0.72 6.46
CA THR A 34 19.64 1.56 7.52
C THR A 34 20.01 0.75 8.74
N GLU A 35 19.12 -0.13 9.22
CA GLU A 35 19.36 -0.96 10.41
C GLU A 35 20.51 -1.95 10.19
N LEU A 36 20.60 -2.58 9.03
CA LEU A 36 21.71 -3.47 8.68
C LEU A 36 23.04 -2.72 8.65
N ARG A 37 23.09 -1.53 8.07
CA ARG A 37 24.30 -0.69 8.05
C ARG A 37 24.71 -0.22 9.44
N ARG A 38 23.76 0.14 10.30
CA ARG A 38 24.04 0.48 11.71
C ARG A 38 24.65 -0.69 12.46
N ALA A 39 24.21 -1.92 12.14
CA ALA A 39 24.79 -3.13 12.69
C ALA A 39 26.15 -3.51 12.06
N GLY A 40 26.73 -2.64 11.23
CA GLY A 40 28.03 -2.86 10.59
C GLY A 40 28.02 -3.89 9.48
N ARG A 41 26.88 -4.14 8.83
CA ARG A 41 26.79 -5.10 7.72
C ARG A 41 27.07 -4.41 6.38
N CYS A 42 27.76 -5.13 5.47
CA CYS A 42 27.91 -4.73 4.10
C CYS A 42 26.60 -5.02 3.35
N VAL A 43 25.85 -3.96 2.97
CA VAL A 43 24.50 -4.08 2.40
C VAL A 43 24.46 -3.42 1.02
N ASP A 44 23.92 -4.16 0.05
CA ASP A 44 23.54 -3.65 -1.26
C ASP A 44 22.03 -3.77 -1.46
N VAL A 45 21.46 -3.01 -2.40
CA VAL A 45 20.03 -3.00 -2.72
C VAL A 45 19.84 -3.19 -4.22
N LEU A 46 18.89 -4.03 -4.58
CA LEU A 46 18.42 -4.21 -5.95
C LEU A 46 16.90 -4.03 -6.01
N ASP A 47 16.46 -2.86 -6.42
CA ASP A 47 15.06 -2.58 -6.68
C ASP A 47 14.75 -2.85 -8.16
N LEU A 48 14.21 -4.03 -8.46
CA LEU A 48 13.91 -4.45 -9.83
C LEU A 48 12.78 -3.62 -10.47
N GLU A 49 11.93 -2.98 -9.67
CA GLU A 49 10.93 -2.06 -10.21
C GLU A 49 11.58 -0.77 -10.71
N VAL A 50 12.59 -0.25 -9.99
CA VAL A 50 13.34 0.93 -10.42
C VAL A 50 14.21 0.62 -11.64
N GLU A 51 14.90 -0.52 -11.60
CA GLU A 51 15.85 -0.92 -12.66
C GLU A 51 15.16 -1.32 -13.97
N LEU A 52 14.05 -2.06 -13.87
CA LEU A 52 13.45 -2.74 -15.02
C LEU A 52 11.97 -2.38 -15.26
N GLY A 53 11.33 -1.74 -14.29
CA GLY A 53 9.89 -1.51 -14.31
C GLY A 53 9.08 -2.78 -14.04
N ASN A 54 7.75 -2.68 -14.13
CA ASN A 54 6.83 -3.81 -14.03
C ASN A 54 6.48 -4.31 -15.45
N PRO A 55 6.72 -5.56 -15.80
CA PRO A 55 6.42 -6.07 -17.13
C PRO A 55 4.91 -6.15 -17.38
N VAL A 56 4.45 -5.74 -18.56
CA VAL A 56 3.03 -5.61 -18.89
C VAL A 56 2.48 -6.77 -19.77
N ASP A 57 3.36 -7.57 -20.37
CA ASP A 57 3.01 -8.72 -21.21
C ASP A 57 4.03 -9.85 -21.07
N ASP A 58 3.79 -10.98 -21.77
CA ASP A 58 4.65 -12.16 -21.68
C ASP A 58 6.07 -11.92 -22.20
N ALA A 59 6.23 -11.15 -23.28
CA ALA A 59 7.53 -10.83 -23.84
C ALA A 59 8.33 -9.94 -22.88
N ALA A 60 7.66 -8.92 -22.31
CA ALA A 60 8.26 -8.05 -21.30
C ALA A 60 8.62 -8.84 -20.03
N ARG A 61 7.81 -9.83 -19.61
CA ARG A 61 8.13 -10.71 -18.46
C ARG A 61 9.37 -11.56 -18.73
N ALA A 62 9.47 -12.17 -19.91
CA ALA A 62 10.65 -12.95 -20.26
C ALA A 62 11.92 -12.09 -20.25
N SER A 63 11.87 -10.93 -20.90
CA SER A 63 12.97 -9.96 -20.92
C SER A 63 13.32 -9.44 -19.52
N PHE A 64 12.30 -9.14 -18.69
CA PHE A 64 12.48 -8.73 -17.29
C PHE A 64 13.27 -9.77 -16.51
N LEU A 65 12.89 -11.04 -16.63
CA LEU A 65 13.52 -12.12 -15.90
C LEU A 65 14.96 -12.39 -16.37
N ASP A 66 15.25 -12.25 -17.64
CA ASP A 66 16.61 -12.36 -18.20
C ASP A 66 17.51 -11.19 -17.74
N ASN A 67 16.96 -9.98 -17.73
CA ASN A 67 17.66 -8.79 -17.21
C ASN A 67 17.89 -8.88 -15.70
N ALA A 68 16.93 -9.41 -14.95
CA ALA A 68 17.10 -9.67 -13.52
C ALA A 68 18.25 -10.67 -13.24
N ASP A 69 18.39 -11.71 -14.07
CA ASP A 69 19.55 -12.65 -13.99
C ASP A 69 20.90 -11.92 -14.16
N ALA A 70 20.98 -10.94 -15.08
CA ALA A 70 22.19 -10.15 -15.28
C ALA A 70 22.52 -9.29 -14.04
N LEU A 71 21.53 -8.55 -13.53
CA LEU A 71 21.70 -7.70 -12.35
C LEU A 71 22.04 -8.50 -11.08
N LEU A 72 21.44 -9.67 -10.89
CA LEU A 72 21.72 -10.55 -9.76
C LEU A 72 23.15 -11.13 -9.84
N ARG A 73 23.61 -11.48 -11.06
CA ARG A 73 24.97 -12.04 -11.26
C ARG A 73 26.07 -11.04 -10.88
N GLU A 74 25.82 -9.76 -11.05
CA GLU A 74 26.75 -8.68 -10.68
C GLU A 74 26.77 -8.38 -9.17
N ARG A 75 25.82 -8.92 -8.40
CA ARG A 75 25.63 -8.64 -6.97
C ARG A 75 25.68 -9.92 -6.12
N PRO A 76 26.85 -10.60 -6.04
CA PRO A 76 26.99 -11.79 -5.20
C PRO A 76 26.82 -11.41 -3.72
N ALA A 77 26.02 -12.21 -2.99
CA ALA A 77 25.75 -12.00 -1.58
C ALA A 77 25.70 -13.32 -0.82
N ASP A 78 26.00 -13.28 0.47
CA ASP A 78 25.88 -14.43 1.39
C ASP A 78 24.44 -14.60 1.88
N LEU A 79 23.73 -13.46 2.05
CA LEU A 79 22.32 -13.40 2.39
C LEU A 79 21.58 -12.53 1.36
N VAL A 80 20.53 -13.08 0.78
CA VAL A 80 19.59 -12.34 -0.08
C VAL A 80 18.26 -12.27 0.63
N VAL A 81 17.77 -11.07 0.88
CA VAL A 81 16.46 -10.81 1.48
C VAL A 81 15.51 -10.29 0.41
N ILE A 82 14.45 -11.01 0.13
CA ILE A 82 13.49 -10.69 -0.92
C ILE A 82 12.21 -10.18 -0.28
N SER A 83 11.77 -8.98 -0.68
CA SER A 83 10.53 -8.40 -0.19
C SER A 83 9.31 -8.95 -0.93
N CYS A 84 8.26 -9.31 -0.20
CA CYS A 84 6.96 -9.68 -0.74
C CYS A 84 5.85 -9.02 0.10
N TRP A 85 5.61 -7.74 -0.16
CA TRP A 85 4.65 -6.97 0.64
C TRP A 85 3.21 -7.24 0.24
N SER A 86 3.01 -7.81 -0.94
CA SER A 86 1.67 -8.02 -1.45
C SER A 86 1.56 -9.30 -2.28
N ALA A 87 0.33 -9.77 -2.44
CA ALA A 87 0.01 -10.90 -3.30
C ALA A 87 0.43 -10.66 -4.77
N LEU A 88 0.48 -9.39 -5.22
CA LEU A 88 0.96 -9.02 -6.55
C LEU A 88 2.44 -9.30 -6.78
N GLN A 89 3.22 -9.37 -5.71
CA GLN A 89 4.66 -9.61 -5.77
C GLN A 89 5.02 -11.08 -5.60
N TYR A 90 4.09 -11.92 -5.19
CA TYR A 90 4.35 -13.33 -4.88
C TYR A 90 5.09 -14.06 -6.01
N SER A 91 4.54 -14.04 -7.23
CA SER A 91 5.12 -14.74 -8.36
C SER A 91 6.51 -14.19 -8.74
N ALA A 92 6.72 -12.88 -8.60
CA ALA A 92 8.02 -12.25 -8.82
C ALA A 92 9.03 -12.64 -7.73
N ALA A 93 8.62 -12.64 -6.46
CA ALA A 93 9.47 -13.02 -5.34
C ALA A 93 9.96 -14.47 -5.48
N VAL A 94 9.08 -15.40 -5.82
CA VAL A 94 9.42 -16.80 -6.08
C VAL A 94 10.38 -16.90 -7.27
N ALA A 95 10.05 -16.27 -8.41
CA ALA A 95 10.87 -16.32 -9.61
C ALA A 95 12.28 -15.73 -9.40
N VAL A 96 12.40 -14.65 -8.62
CA VAL A 96 13.69 -14.07 -8.23
C VAL A 96 14.47 -15.00 -7.31
N ALA A 97 13.83 -15.59 -6.30
CA ALA A 97 14.47 -16.54 -5.39
C ALA A 97 15.03 -17.78 -6.11
N GLU A 98 14.28 -18.33 -7.07
CA GLU A 98 14.75 -19.44 -7.91
C GLU A 98 15.98 -19.06 -8.74
N ARG A 99 16.05 -17.81 -9.22
CA ARG A 99 17.21 -17.29 -9.95
C ARG A 99 18.41 -17.11 -9.05
N VAL A 100 18.23 -16.53 -7.87
CA VAL A 100 19.29 -16.44 -6.86
C VAL A 100 19.83 -17.82 -6.55
N ARG A 101 18.96 -18.80 -6.30
CA ARG A 101 19.38 -20.19 -6.02
C ARG A 101 20.20 -20.82 -7.13
N ARG A 102 19.87 -20.53 -8.40
CA ARG A 102 20.61 -21.01 -9.56
C ARG A 102 21.96 -20.32 -9.75
N LEU A 103 22.00 -19.00 -9.52
CA LEU A 103 23.19 -18.16 -9.75
C LEU A 103 24.16 -18.18 -8.57
N HIS A 104 23.65 -18.23 -7.34
CA HIS A 104 24.37 -18.13 -6.08
C HIS A 104 23.97 -19.29 -5.16
N ARG A 105 24.47 -20.50 -5.45
CA ARG A 105 24.03 -21.74 -4.80
C ARG A 105 24.17 -21.75 -3.28
N ASP A 106 25.20 -21.07 -2.78
CA ASP A 106 25.55 -21.03 -1.36
C ASP A 106 24.90 -19.83 -0.62
N ALA A 107 24.17 -18.97 -1.33
CA ALA A 107 23.49 -17.87 -0.70
C ALA A 107 22.31 -18.35 0.15
N VAL A 108 22.19 -17.79 1.33
CA VAL A 108 20.98 -17.92 2.16
C VAL A 108 19.92 -16.98 1.61
N ILE A 109 18.70 -17.46 1.43
CA ILE A 109 17.57 -16.67 0.92
C ILE A 109 16.51 -16.55 2.00
N ALA A 110 16.22 -15.32 2.40
CA ALA A 110 15.10 -14.98 3.25
C ALA A 110 14.02 -14.26 2.45
N VAL A 111 12.77 -14.45 2.81
CA VAL A 111 11.65 -13.68 2.26
C VAL A 111 10.90 -13.00 3.41
N GLU A 112 10.53 -11.71 3.22
CA GLU A 112 9.88 -10.88 4.22
C GLU A 112 8.70 -10.11 3.63
N GLY A 113 7.89 -9.50 4.47
CA GLY A 113 6.81 -8.59 4.11
C GLY A 113 5.43 -9.07 4.52
N TYR A 114 4.42 -8.27 4.15
CA TYR A 114 3.05 -8.52 4.61
C TYR A 114 2.47 -9.85 4.11
N HIS A 115 2.74 -10.23 2.86
CA HIS A 115 2.24 -11.51 2.33
C HIS A 115 2.82 -12.69 3.12
N VAL A 116 4.13 -12.68 3.36
CA VAL A 116 4.78 -13.73 4.15
C VAL A 116 4.22 -13.78 5.57
N SER A 117 3.96 -12.61 6.15
CA SER A 117 3.43 -12.50 7.51
C SER A 117 2.02 -13.06 7.65
N VAL A 118 1.18 -12.94 6.61
CA VAL A 118 -0.19 -13.49 6.63
C VAL A 118 -0.29 -14.91 6.11
N ARG A 119 0.61 -15.30 5.21
CA ARG A 119 0.62 -16.59 4.51
C ARG A 119 2.02 -17.17 4.40
N PRO A 120 2.68 -17.51 5.50
CA PRO A 120 4.01 -18.14 5.45
C PRO A 120 3.98 -19.46 4.67
N ASP A 121 2.88 -20.22 4.73
CA ASP A 121 2.73 -21.50 4.04
C ASP A 121 2.75 -21.37 2.51
N ASP A 122 2.42 -20.20 1.95
CA ASP A 122 2.56 -19.95 0.52
C ASP A 122 4.03 -20.05 0.05
N PHE A 123 4.99 -19.88 0.97
CA PHE A 123 6.42 -19.93 0.73
C PHE A 123 7.08 -21.21 1.26
N ALA A 124 6.35 -22.05 2.00
CA ALA A 124 6.82 -23.28 2.64
C ALA A 124 6.32 -24.54 1.91
N TYR A 125 6.60 -24.65 0.61
CA TYR A 125 6.23 -25.83 -0.19
C TYR A 125 7.47 -26.67 -0.53
N GLU A 126 7.24 -27.92 -0.95
CA GLU A 126 8.32 -28.82 -1.35
C GLU A 126 9.12 -28.23 -2.52
N GLY A 127 10.44 -28.08 -2.32
CA GLY A 127 11.31 -27.45 -3.31
C GLY A 127 11.32 -25.94 -3.32
N ALA A 128 10.68 -25.27 -2.34
CA ALA A 128 10.74 -23.82 -2.21
C ALA A 128 12.18 -23.31 -2.10
N PRO A 129 12.51 -22.18 -2.74
CA PRO A 129 13.90 -21.69 -2.79
C PRO A 129 14.37 -20.98 -1.52
N PHE A 130 13.53 -20.86 -0.50
CA PHE A 130 13.76 -20.07 0.70
C PHE A 130 14.37 -20.86 1.85
N ASN A 131 15.28 -20.23 2.61
CA ASN A 131 15.81 -20.74 3.87
C ASN A 131 14.98 -20.21 5.05
N TRP A 132 14.61 -18.93 5.03
CA TRP A 132 13.93 -18.24 6.12
C TRP A 132 12.66 -17.51 5.64
N LEU A 133 11.61 -17.62 6.44
CA LEU A 133 10.37 -16.90 6.26
C LEU A 133 10.22 -15.91 7.41
N ILE A 134 10.32 -14.62 7.11
CA ILE A 134 10.28 -13.57 8.13
C ILE A 134 8.84 -13.10 8.31
N VAL A 135 8.30 -13.28 9.51
CA VAL A 135 6.92 -12.95 9.88
C VAL A 135 6.92 -11.73 10.79
N GLY A 136 6.06 -10.78 10.55
CA GLY A 136 5.99 -9.52 11.30
C GLY A 136 6.93 -8.44 10.76
N GLU A 137 7.38 -7.51 11.62
CA GLU A 137 8.34 -6.46 11.24
C GLU A 137 9.72 -7.07 11.02
N ALA A 138 10.31 -6.81 9.86
CA ALA A 138 11.44 -7.62 9.37
C ALA A 138 12.79 -7.27 10.01
N GLU A 139 12.97 -6.08 10.54
CA GLU A 139 14.29 -5.53 10.88
C GLU A 139 15.06 -6.39 11.88
N SER A 140 14.44 -6.75 13.00
CA SER A 140 15.09 -7.56 14.04
C SER A 140 15.39 -8.99 13.58
N ALA A 141 14.48 -9.58 12.81
CA ALA A 141 14.64 -10.93 12.30
C ALA A 141 15.72 -11.00 11.21
N VAL A 142 15.77 -10.02 10.31
CA VAL A 142 16.82 -9.94 9.27
C VAL A 142 18.20 -9.76 9.89
N LEU A 143 18.33 -8.93 10.93
CA LEU A 143 19.57 -8.78 11.68
C LEU A 143 20.00 -10.13 12.29
N THR A 144 19.08 -10.86 12.90
CA THR A 144 19.36 -12.19 13.47
C THR A 144 19.83 -13.18 12.41
N VAL A 145 19.15 -13.22 11.25
CA VAL A 145 19.55 -14.09 10.12
C VAL A 145 20.91 -13.66 9.57
N ALA A 146 21.18 -12.36 9.43
CA ALA A 146 22.47 -11.86 8.96
C ALA A 146 23.62 -12.21 9.91
N GLU A 147 23.38 -12.22 11.22
CA GLU A 147 24.35 -12.67 12.22
C GLU A 147 24.62 -14.18 12.11
N ALA A 148 23.58 -14.98 11.97
CA ALA A 148 23.70 -16.42 11.79
C ALA A 148 24.50 -16.76 10.54
N VAL A 149 24.22 -16.10 9.41
CA VAL A 149 24.96 -16.29 8.15
C VAL A 149 26.42 -15.86 8.28
N ALA A 150 26.70 -14.75 8.93
CA ALA A 150 28.07 -14.29 9.21
C ALA A 150 28.83 -15.27 10.15
N GLY A 151 28.12 -15.95 11.04
CA GLY A 151 28.62 -17.01 11.91
C GLY A 151 28.85 -18.37 11.18
N GLY A 152 28.48 -18.45 9.90
CA GLY A 152 28.65 -19.66 9.09
C GLY A 152 27.43 -20.59 9.07
N ASP A 153 26.29 -20.16 9.64
CA ASP A 153 25.04 -20.91 9.54
C ASP A 153 24.42 -20.68 8.14
N ARG A 154 24.67 -21.64 7.27
CA ARG A 154 24.14 -21.69 5.90
C ARG A 154 23.17 -22.84 5.76
N ASP A 155 22.39 -23.10 6.82
CA ASP A 155 21.52 -24.26 6.89
C ASP A 155 20.66 -24.44 5.64
N THR A 156 20.49 -25.69 5.28
CA THR A 156 19.77 -26.12 4.08
C THR A 156 18.34 -25.64 4.05
N LEU A 157 17.77 -25.52 2.84
CA LEU A 157 16.38 -25.12 2.53
C LEU A 157 15.38 -25.74 3.51
N SER A 158 14.96 -24.99 4.50
CA SER A 158 14.09 -25.47 5.57
C SER A 158 12.83 -24.61 5.74
N CYS A 159 12.72 -23.51 4.99
CA CYS A 159 11.60 -22.56 5.10
C CYS A 159 11.27 -22.25 6.57
N ARG A 160 12.30 -21.95 7.37
CA ARG A 160 12.14 -21.71 8.81
C ARG A 160 11.42 -20.38 9.04
N PRO A 161 10.28 -20.37 9.73
CA PRO A 161 9.69 -19.13 10.16
C PRO A 161 10.54 -18.50 11.28
N ILE A 162 10.72 -17.20 11.22
CA ILE A 162 11.29 -16.36 12.28
C ILE A 162 10.42 -15.14 12.48
N GLU A 163 10.00 -14.90 13.73
CA GLU A 163 9.19 -13.75 14.06
C GLU A 163 10.07 -12.53 14.32
N GLY A 164 9.76 -11.43 13.61
CA GLY A 164 10.33 -10.13 13.88
C GLY A 164 9.61 -9.43 15.03
N THR A 165 10.37 -8.69 15.80
CA THR A 165 9.83 -7.83 16.85
C THR A 165 9.63 -6.41 16.33
N PRO A 166 8.60 -5.68 16.78
CA PRO A 166 8.36 -4.31 16.37
C PRO A 166 9.59 -3.43 16.58
N LEU A 167 9.92 -2.65 15.55
CA LEU A 167 11.01 -1.68 15.62
C LEU A 167 10.64 -0.54 16.58
N SER A 168 11.58 -0.12 17.42
CA SER A 168 11.40 1.10 18.21
C SER A 168 11.37 2.31 17.26
N LEU A 169 10.27 3.06 17.27
CA LEU A 169 10.13 4.27 16.45
C LEU A 169 10.63 5.49 17.26
N ASP A 170 11.94 5.62 17.37
CA ASP A 170 12.63 6.70 18.06
C ASP A 170 13.69 7.39 17.20
N ALA A 171 14.45 8.29 17.79
CA ALA A 171 15.45 9.06 17.07
C ALA A 171 16.66 8.25 16.59
N ASP A 172 16.92 7.12 17.25
CA ASP A 172 18.07 6.27 16.95
C ASP A 172 17.78 5.32 15.79
N HIS A 173 16.48 5.10 15.48
CA HIS A 173 15.99 4.24 14.40
C HIS A 173 15.38 5.01 13.22
N LEU A 174 15.81 6.27 12.99
CA LEU A 174 15.38 7.02 11.81
C LEU A 174 16.00 6.43 10.53
N PRO A 175 15.20 6.14 9.48
CA PRO A 175 15.71 5.69 8.20
C PRO A 175 16.63 6.73 7.56
N ASP A 176 17.77 6.29 7.05
CA ASP A 176 18.74 7.15 6.34
C ASP A 176 18.45 7.15 4.84
N PHE A 177 17.49 7.97 4.44
CA PHE A 177 17.14 8.14 3.03
C PHE A 177 18.28 8.69 2.19
N ALA A 178 19.15 9.53 2.75
CA ALA A 178 20.26 10.14 2.01
C ALA A 178 21.36 9.13 1.64
N ALA A 179 21.54 8.09 2.48
CA ALA A 179 22.51 7.02 2.22
C ALA A 179 21.94 5.89 1.35
N TYR A 180 20.62 5.88 1.11
CA TYR A 180 19.98 4.82 0.32
C TYR A 180 20.34 4.94 -1.16
N PRO A 181 20.75 3.84 -1.83
CA PRO A 181 21.32 3.89 -3.18
C PRO A 181 20.45 4.61 -4.22
N TYR A 182 19.13 4.41 -4.17
CA TYR A 182 18.19 5.00 -5.13
C TYR A 182 17.72 6.42 -4.79
N ALA A 183 18.10 6.98 -3.64
CA ALA A 183 17.69 8.34 -3.26
C ALA A 183 18.26 9.43 -4.17
N ALA A 184 19.46 9.19 -4.75
CA ALA A 184 20.13 10.13 -5.64
C ALA A 184 19.54 10.16 -7.07
N GLU A 185 18.68 9.21 -7.41
CA GLU A 185 18.13 9.06 -8.77
C GLU A 185 16.96 10.02 -9.06
N GLY A 186 16.61 10.89 -8.12
CA GLY A 186 15.58 11.91 -8.33
C GLY A 186 14.17 11.34 -8.49
N LEU A 187 13.84 10.33 -7.70
CA LEU A 187 12.51 9.74 -7.73
C LEU A 187 11.43 10.79 -7.43
N PRO A 188 10.35 10.87 -8.22
CA PRO A 188 9.37 11.94 -8.10
C PRO A 188 8.56 11.85 -6.80
N GLU A 189 8.43 10.66 -6.25
CA GLU A 189 7.64 10.40 -5.05
C GLU A 189 8.40 9.55 -4.04
N LEU A 190 8.34 9.96 -2.76
CA LEU A 190 8.91 9.24 -1.65
C LEU A 190 7.81 8.79 -0.70
N GLY A 191 7.74 7.48 -0.44
CA GLY A 191 6.91 6.90 0.60
C GLY A 191 7.56 7.05 1.98
N LEU A 192 6.75 7.24 3.02
CA LEU A 192 7.20 7.42 4.37
C LEU A 192 6.20 6.86 5.37
N PHE A 193 6.68 6.19 6.41
CA PHE A 193 5.89 5.83 7.58
C PHE A 193 6.27 6.71 8.77
N LEU A 194 5.30 7.39 9.36
CA LEU A 194 5.41 8.07 10.64
C LEU A 194 4.85 7.23 11.78
N SER A 195 4.02 6.25 11.44
CA SER A 195 3.47 5.24 12.35
C SER A 195 3.38 3.89 11.66
N ARG A 196 3.34 2.82 12.45
CA ARG A 196 3.19 1.44 12.01
C ARG A 196 2.06 0.74 12.74
N GLY A 197 1.62 -0.38 12.19
CA GLY A 197 0.52 -1.16 12.73
C GLY A 197 -0.85 -0.55 12.48
N CYS A 198 -1.88 -1.38 12.56
CA CYS A 198 -3.27 -0.99 12.36
C CYS A 198 -4.15 -1.65 13.42
N PRO A 199 -4.87 -0.86 14.25
CA PRO A 199 -5.73 -1.40 15.29
C PRO A 199 -7.12 -1.81 14.78
N TYR A 200 -7.43 -1.45 13.53
CA TYR A 200 -8.72 -1.76 12.94
C TYR A 200 -8.82 -3.23 12.53
N ASN A 201 -9.96 -3.83 12.77
CA ASN A 201 -10.25 -5.20 12.41
C ASN A 201 -11.09 -5.25 11.12
N ALA A 202 -10.53 -4.75 10.02
CA ALA A 202 -11.19 -4.77 8.72
C ALA A 202 -10.79 -6.03 7.94
N PRO A 203 -11.70 -6.94 7.64
CA PRO A 203 -11.41 -8.07 6.77
C PRO A 203 -11.62 -7.70 5.29
N PRO A 204 -10.82 -8.24 4.37
CA PRO A 204 -9.52 -8.88 4.56
C PRO A 204 -8.41 -7.83 4.58
N CYS A 205 -7.58 -7.84 5.61
CA CYS A 205 -6.50 -6.88 5.76
C CYS A 205 -5.16 -7.59 5.95
N MET A 206 -4.20 -7.35 5.07
CA MET A 206 -2.85 -7.94 5.15
C MET A 206 -1.99 -7.33 6.27
N LEU A 207 -2.34 -6.16 6.79
CA LEU A 207 -1.59 -5.50 7.88
C LEU A 207 -1.97 -5.98 9.29
N ARG A 208 -2.94 -6.89 9.38
CA ARG A 208 -3.46 -7.41 10.64
C ARG A 208 -2.56 -8.42 11.36
N PRO A 209 -1.88 -9.32 10.66
CA PRO A 209 -1.04 -10.33 11.31
C PRO A 209 0.32 -9.75 11.64
N GLY A 210 0.72 -9.92 12.87
CA GLY A 210 2.03 -9.50 13.36
C GLY A 210 1.94 -8.78 14.70
N GLY A 211 0.74 -8.55 15.20
CA GLY A 211 0.49 -8.33 16.62
C GLY A 211 1.01 -7.04 17.24
N ALA A 212 1.84 -6.27 16.58
CA ALA A 212 2.19 -4.95 17.08
C ALA A 212 0.98 -4.03 16.92
N GLY A 213 0.41 -3.58 18.02
CA GLY A 213 -0.57 -2.52 18.02
C GLY A 213 -0.03 -1.27 17.30
N TRP A 214 -0.89 -0.30 17.04
CA TRP A 214 -0.45 0.96 16.48
C TRP A 214 0.64 1.62 17.36
N HIS A 215 1.75 1.99 16.73
CA HIS A 215 2.86 2.71 17.36
C HIS A 215 3.46 3.73 16.38
N ALA A 216 4.06 4.81 16.89
CA ALA A 216 4.47 5.93 16.06
C ALA A 216 5.73 6.61 16.61
N TYR A 217 6.48 7.26 15.72
CA TYR A 217 7.47 8.25 16.13
C TYR A 217 6.81 9.35 16.96
N SER A 218 7.51 9.89 17.96
CA SER A 218 7.02 11.13 18.58
C SER A 218 6.86 12.21 17.51
N PRO A 219 5.95 13.18 17.67
CA PRO A 219 5.74 14.22 16.67
C PRO A 219 7.01 14.98 16.28
N ASP A 220 7.94 15.19 17.21
CA ASP A 220 9.21 15.85 16.93
C ASP A 220 10.17 15.00 16.10
N VAL A 221 10.20 13.69 16.35
CA VAL A 221 11.00 12.73 15.58
C VAL A 221 10.39 12.53 14.18
N ALA A 222 9.08 12.43 14.07
CA ALA A 222 8.36 12.35 12.81
C ALA A 222 8.68 13.54 11.89
N LEU A 223 8.79 14.74 12.44
CA LEU A 223 9.16 15.92 11.65
C LEU A 223 10.62 15.92 11.21
N ARG A 224 11.54 15.46 12.05
CA ARG A 224 12.95 15.30 11.61
C ARG A 224 13.05 14.35 10.43
N LEU A 225 12.25 13.28 10.44
CA LEU A 225 12.19 12.36 9.33
C LEU A 225 11.61 13.02 8.06
N LEU A 226 10.53 13.78 8.21
CA LEU A 226 9.97 14.58 7.10
C LEU A 226 10.98 15.59 6.53
N ASP A 227 11.73 16.28 7.40
CA ASP A 227 12.76 17.23 6.98
C ASP A 227 13.91 16.55 6.23
N ALA A 228 14.33 15.37 6.68
CA ALA A 228 15.36 14.58 6.01
C ALA A 228 14.92 14.14 4.60
N VAL A 229 13.66 13.69 4.46
CA VAL A 229 13.09 13.31 3.17
C VAL A 229 12.88 14.55 2.28
N ALA A 230 12.41 15.65 2.84
CA ALA A 230 12.23 16.91 2.10
C ALA A 230 13.54 17.48 1.54
N ALA A 231 14.67 17.24 2.22
CA ALA A 231 15.98 17.65 1.73
C ALA A 231 16.39 16.99 0.41
N LEU A 232 15.80 15.84 0.08
CA LEU A 232 15.97 15.14 -1.21
C LEU A 232 15.14 15.78 -2.33
N LYS A 233 14.30 16.78 -2.02
CA LYS A 233 13.47 17.55 -2.95
C LYS A 233 12.56 16.67 -3.83
N PRO A 234 11.82 15.72 -3.27
CA PRO A 234 10.86 14.97 -4.04
C PRO A 234 9.73 15.87 -4.52
N ALA A 235 9.09 15.50 -5.63
CA ALA A 235 7.89 16.20 -6.09
C ALA A 235 6.70 16.00 -5.09
N ARG A 236 6.68 14.84 -4.41
CA ARG A 236 5.67 14.52 -3.39
C ARG A 236 6.21 13.58 -2.31
N ILE A 237 5.71 13.75 -1.09
CA ILE A 237 5.89 12.80 0.02
C ILE A 237 4.53 12.15 0.31
N ASP A 238 4.48 10.83 0.25
CA ASP A 238 3.29 10.06 0.60
C ASP A 238 3.46 9.46 1.99
N LEU A 239 2.61 9.86 2.94
CA LEU A 239 2.53 9.22 4.23
C LEU A 239 1.73 7.91 4.08
N LEU A 240 2.43 6.80 4.18
CA LEU A 240 1.89 5.46 3.93
C LEU A 240 1.38 4.79 5.20
N ASP A 241 1.21 5.56 6.26
CA ASP A 241 0.75 5.10 7.58
C ASP A 241 -0.55 4.28 7.46
N PRO A 242 -0.59 3.03 7.92
CA PRO A 242 -1.78 2.19 7.81
C PRO A 242 -3.00 2.74 8.53
N ALA A 243 -2.77 3.49 9.61
CA ALA A 243 -3.81 4.07 10.45
C ALA A 243 -3.44 5.48 10.94
N PHE A 244 -3.09 6.37 10.01
CA PHE A 244 -2.65 7.75 10.32
C PHE A 244 -3.66 8.52 11.17
N GLY A 245 -4.82 8.23 11.24
CA GLY A 245 -5.78 8.96 12.05
C GLY A 245 -6.06 8.36 13.43
N TYR A 246 -5.48 7.23 13.79
CA TYR A 246 -5.88 6.48 14.97
C TYR A 246 -5.73 7.27 16.27
N ASP A 247 -4.54 7.78 16.59
CA ASP A 247 -4.34 8.65 17.73
C ASP A 247 -4.59 10.12 17.36
N ALA A 248 -5.68 10.68 17.87
CA ALA A 248 -6.11 12.03 17.55
C ALA A 248 -5.17 13.12 18.11
N VAL A 249 -4.51 12.87 19.24
CA VAL A 249 -3.58 13.83 19.86
C VAL A 249 -2.29 13.86 19.04
N TRP A 250 -1.74 12.70 18.74
CA TRP A 250 -0.56 12.55 17.91
C TRP A 250 -0.79 13.14 16.51
N ARG A 251 -1.87 12.76 15.84
CA ARG A 251 -2.24 13.25 14.50
C ARG A 251 -2.27 14.77 14.45
N ARG A 252 -2.96 15.40 15.40
CA ARG A 252 -3.07 16.85 15.45
C ARG A 252 -1.73 17.52 15.72
N ALA A 253 -0.91 16.93 16.57
CA ALA A 253 0.43 17.43 16.83
C ALA A 253 1.31 17.38 15.56
N VAL A 254 1.25 16.31 14.78
CA VAL A 254 1.97 16.22 13.50
C VAL A 254 1.43 17.25 12.50
N LEU A 255 0.11 17.37 12.33
CA LEU A 255 -0.50 18.33 11.42
C LEU A 255 -0.18 19.79 11.83
N ASP A 256 -0.18 20.12 13.10
CA ASP A 256 0.18 21.46 13.60
C ASP A 256 1.62 21.80 13.22
N ARG A 257 2.52 20.84 13.34
CA ARG A 257 3.92 21.05 12.99
C ARG A 257 4.13 21.17 11.48
N LEU A 258 3.34 20.49 10.66
CA LEU A 258 3.36 20.66 9.19
C LEU A 258 2.93 22.07 8.77
N THR A 259 2.13 22.77 9.58
CA THR A 259 1.73 24.16 9.31
C THR A 259 2.82 25.19 9.66
N SER A 260 3.81 24.81 10.48
CA SER A 260 4.87 25.69 10.97
C SER A 260 6.14 25.60 10.11
N GLY A 261 6.74 26.74 9.78
CA GLY A 261 8.02 26.84 9.06
C GLY A 261 7.92 26.81 7.52
N ASP A 262 9.05 26.58 6.85
CA ASP A 262 9.21 26.61 5.38
C ASP A 262 8.64 25.36 4.65
N ARG A 263 7.83 24.55 5.34
CA ARG A 263 7.30 23.29 4.80
C ARG A 263 6.09 23.45 3.89
N ARG A 264 5.62 24.67 3.68
CA ARG A 264 4.42 24.96 2.86
C ARG A 264 4.56 24.56 1.40
N ASP A 265 5.79 24.40 0.91
CA ASP A 265 6.05 24.00 -0.47
C ASP A 265 6.18 22.48 -0.64
N LEU A 266 6.12 21.71 0.46
CA LEU A 266 6.10 20.26 0.41
C LEU A 266 4.72 19.76 -0.01
N ALA A 267 4.66 19.02 -1.11
CA ALA A 267 3.47 18.28 -1.48
C ALA A 267 3.38 17.00 -0.63
N VAL A 268 2.61 17.05 0.45
CA VAL A 268 2.37 15.89 1.33
C VAL A 268 1.00 15.31 1.04
N SER A 269 0.91 13.99 0.90
CA SER A 269 -0.35 13.25 0.88
C SER A 269 -0.42 12.26 2.03
N LEU A 270 -1.64 11.96 2.49
CA LEU A 270 -1.88 10.95 3.52
C LEU A 270 -3.20 10.22 3.29
N ASN A 271 -3.30 9.04 3.88
CA ASN A 271 -4.53 8.26 3.91
C ASN A 271 -5.27 8.49 5.23
N GLY A 272 -6.58 8.61 5.16
CA GLY A 272 -7.43 8.71 6.33
C GLY A 272 -8.75 8.00 6.15
N ARG A 273 -9.35 7.60 7.27
CA ARG A 273 -10.67 6.99 7.32
C ARG A 273 -11.65 7.96 7.96
N PRO A 274 -12.92 8.01 7.52
CA PRO A 274 -13.91 8.93 8.10
C PRO A 274 -13.99 8.82 9.62
N GLU A 275 -14.05 7.62 10.15
CA GLU A 275 -14.19 7.37 11.59
C GLU A 275 -13.03 7.89 12.44
N ALA A 276 -11.87 8.12 11.84
CA ALA A 276 -10.69 8.64 12.52
C ALA A 276 -10.58 10.16 12.47
N LEU A 277 -11.23 10.83 11.52
CA LEU A 277 -11.05 12.25 11.23
C LEU A 277 -12.19 13.11 11.74
N ALA A 278 -11.90 14.38 11.98
CA ALA A 278 -12.87 15.42 12.33
C ALA A 278 -12.64 16.68 11.48
N ARG A 279 -13.60 17.61 11.45
CA ARG A 279 -13.48 18.90 10.74
C ARG A 279 -12.21 19.68 11.12
N LEU A 280 -11.82 19.62 12.40
CA LEU A 280 -10.59 20.27 12.87
C LEU A 280 -9.33 19.71 12.20
N ASP A 281 -9.32 18.40 11.89
CA ASP A 281 -8.20 17.78 11.18
C ASP A 281 -8.14 18.26 9.74
N LEU A 282 -9.30 18.43 9.08
CA LEU A 282 -9.41 19.02 7.75
C LEU A 282 -8.96 20.49 7.70
N ASP A 283 -9.26 21.27 8.75
CA ASP A 283 -8.73 22.64 8.88
C ASP A 283 -7.21 22.66 8.90
N LYS A 284 -6.60 21.75 9.66
CA LYS A 284 -5.15 21.61 9.75
C LYS A 284 -4.55 21.11 8.43
N MET A 285 -5.17 20.13 7.78
CA MET A 285 -4.76 19.64 6.46
C MET A 285 -4.81 20.75 5.41
N TYR A 286 -5.85 21.59 5.43
CA TYR A 286 -5.95 22.74 4.56
C TYR A 286 -4.81 23.74 4.79
N ALA A 287 -4.55 24.07 6.07
CA ALA A 287 -3.49 25.01 6.45
C ALA A 287 -2.09 24.49 6.09
N ALA A 288 -1.86 23.18 6.22
CA ALA A 288 -0.62 22.50 5.87
C ALA A 288 -0.52 22.12 4.38
N ARG A 289 -1.54 22.39 3.57
CA ARG A 289 -1.64 21.99 2.16
C ARG A 289 -1.50 20.48 1.92
N VAL A 290 -1.89 19.69 2.88
CA VAL A 290 -1.88 18.23 2.80
C VAL A 290 -3.02 17.77 1.88
N ARG A 291 -2.73 16.81 1.01
CA ARG A 291 -3.72 16.09 0.21
C ARG A 291 -4.24 14.90 0.99
N LEU A 292 -5.55 14.72 1.00
CA LEU A 292 -6.20 13.62 1.71
C LEU A 292 -6.69 12.56 0.73
N GLN A 293 -6.26 11.33 0.92
CA GLN A 293 -6.96 10.16 0.40
C GLN A 293 -7.94 9.71 1.48
N LEU A 294 -9.23 9.89 1.27
CA LEU A 294 -10.27 9.52 2.23
C LEU A 294 -10.89 8.19 1.82
N ASP A 295 -10.61 7.14 2.58
CA ASP A 295 -11.17 5.82 2.36
C ASP A 295 -12.55 5.71 3.00
N VAL A 296 -13.59 5.94 2.19
CA VAL A 296 -15.00 5.90 2.62
C VAL A 296 -15.55 4.48 2.57
N GLY A 297 -15.11 3.69 1.58
CA GLY A 297 -15.59 2.33 1.34
C GLY A 297 -17.02 2.30 0.80
N THR A 298 -18.04 2.57 1.63
CA THR A 298 -19.45 2.60 1.22
C THR A 298 -20.24 3.68 1.95
N LEU A 299 -21.32 4.13 1.33
CA LEU A 299 -22.34 5.01 1.93
C LEU A 299 -23.71 4.30 2.07
N SER A 300 -23.73 2.98 1.93
CA SER A 300 -24.93 2.20 2.19
C SER A 300 -25.05 1.84 3.68
N ARG A 301 -26.11 2.34 4.31
CA ARG A 301 -26.45 2.01 5.69
C ARG A 301 -26.78 0.52 5.85
N GLU A 302 -27.50 -0.01 4.84
CA GLU A 302 -27.87 -1.42 4.81
C GLU A 302 -26.60 -2.30 4.75
N LEU A 303 -25.64 -2.00 3.87
CA LEU A 303 -24.41 -2.76 3.75
C LEU A 303 -23.58 -2.69 5.04
N LEU A 304 -23.41 -1.51 5.62
CA LEU A 304 -22.69 -1.33 6.89
C LEU A 304 -23.32 -2.13 8.03
N SER A 305 -24.66 -2.12 8.11
CA SER A 305 -25.41 -2.89 9.10
C SER A 305 -25.27 -4.41 8.86
N ARG A 306 -25.46 -4.83 7.61
CA ARG A 306 -25.42 -6.24 7.20
C ARG A 306 -24.06 -6.88 7.43
N THR A 307 -22.99 -6.14 7.17
CA THR A 307 -21.61 -6.61 7.34
C THR A 307 -21.10 -6.45 8.77
N GLY A 308 -21.77 -5.65 9.59
CA GLY A 308 -21.35 -5.37 10.96
C GLY A 308 -20.08 -4.51 11.04
N GLN A 309 -19.79 -3.73 9.97
CA GLN A 309 -18.62 -2.85 9.95
C GLN A 309 -18.71 -1.73 11.00
N THR A 310 -19.93 -1.32 11.35
CA THR A 310 -20.18 -0.38 12.43
C THR A 310 -21.49 -0.69 13.16
N PRO A 311 -21.57 -0.49 14.48
CA PRO A 311 -22.82 -0.58 15.21
C PRO A 311 -23.79 0.59 14.98
N GLN A 312 -23.36 1.65 14.30
CA GLN A 312 -24.14 2.89 14.04
C GLN A 312 -24.05 3.30 12.57
N PRO A 313 -24.65 2.55 11.63
CA PRO A 313 -24.54 2.80 10.19
C PRO A 313 -24.98 4.20 9.76
N GLU A 314 -26.11 4.68 10.30
CA GLU A 314 -26.66 6.00 10.00
C GLU A 314 -25.64 7.10 10.34
N ARG A 315 -25.10 7.04 11.54
CA ARG A 315 -24.12 8.00 12.04
C ARG A 315 -22.82 7.95 11.25
N ALA A 316 -22.35 6.75 10.86
CA ALA A 316 -21.15 6.57 10.06
C ALA A 316 -21.30 7.23 8.68
N VAL A 317 -22.41 7.01 8.00
CA VAL A 317 -22.71 7.62 6.69
C VAL A 317 -22.84 9.14 6.82
N GLU A 318 -23.57 9.64 7.82
CA GLU A 318 -23.72 11.07 8.05
C GLU A 318 -22.37 11.74 8.33
N HIS A 319 -21.52 11.11 9.12
CA HIS A 319 -20.19 11.62 9.42
C HIS A 319 -19.29 11.65 8.18
N ALA A 320 -19.25 10.57 7.39
CA ALA A 320 -18.50 10.53 6.14
C ALA A 320 -18.95 11.64 5.17
N LEU A 321 -20.26 11.82 5.01
CA LEU A 321 -20.82 12.91 4.18
C LEU A 321 -20.49 14.30 4.72
N ASP A 322 -20.52 14.48 6.03
CA ASP A 322 -20.15 15.72 6.67
C ASP A 322 -18.69 16.09 6.38
N LEU A 323 -17.79 15.12 6.49
CA LEU A 323 -16.37 15.32 6.15
C LEU A 323 -16.19 15.66 4.67
N LEU A 324 -16.86 14.94 3.75
CA LEU A 324 -16.78 15.21 2.31
C LEU A 324 -17.29 16.62 1.98
N ARG A 325 -18.42 17.02 2.54
CA ARG A 325 -18.99 18.36 2.35
C ARG A 325 -18.08 19.44 2.91
N TYR A 326 -17.52 19.21 4.11
CA TYR A 326 -16.63 20.15 4.75
C TYR A 326 -15.31 20.28 3.99
N ALA A 327 -14.68 19.16 3.59
CA ALA A 327 -13.48 19.15 2.77
C ALA A 327 -13.69 19.94 1.47
N ASN A 328 -14.82 19.68 0.79
CA ASN A 328 -15.16 20.37 -0.46
C ASN A 328 -15.40 21.87 -0.25
N ALA A 329 -16.16 22.27 0.77
CA ALA A 329 -16.43 23.68 1.07
C ALA A 329 -15.18 24.43 1.52
N LYS A 330 -14.30 23.79 2.28
CA LYS A 330 -13.05 24.34 2.78
C LYS A 330 -11.97 24.43 1.71
N GLY A 331 -12.02 23.59 0.68
CA GLY A 331 -11.00 23.51 -0.36
C GLY A 331 -9.86 22.54 -0.03
N VAL A 332 -10.08 21.56 0.86
CA VAL A 332 -9.11 20.49 1.11
C VAL A 332 -9.09 19.57 -0.09
N VAL A 333 -7.93 19.44 -0.73
CA VAL A 333 -7.76 18.53 -1.87
C VAL A 333 -7.92 17.10 -1.38
N THR A 334 -9.01 16.45 -1.77
CA THR A 334 -9.40 15.14 -1.26
C THR A 334 -9.73 14.20 -2.41
N ALA A 335 -9.18 12.98 -2.37
CA ALA A 335 -9.65 11.88 -3.20
C ALA A 335 -10.47 10.93 -2.31
N ALA A 336 -11.77 10.82 -2.57
CA ALA A 336 -12.66 9.94 -1.84
C ALA A 336 -12.80 8.61 -2.56
N SER A 337 -12.43 7.50 -1.90
CA SER A 337 -12.48 6.15 -2.48
C SER A 337 -13.69 5.36 -1.98
N PHE A 338 -14.29 4.62 -2.90
CA PHE A 338 -15.45 3.77 -2.70
C PHE A 338 -15.15 2.37 -3.20
N THR A 339 -15.59 1.36 -2.46
CA THR A 339 -15.38 -0.04 -2.81
C THR A 339 -16.72 -0.68 -3.11
N PHE A 340 -16.84 -1.24 -4.31
CA PHE A 340 -18.02 -1.98 -4.75
C PHE A 340 -17.72 -3.48 -4.82
N ASN A 341 -18.74 -4.30 -4.93
CA ASN A 341 -18.66 -5.76 -4.93
C ASN A 341 -18.08 -6.36 -3.64
N GLN A 342 -18.26 -5.66 -2.53
CA GLN A 342 -17.86 -6.16 -1.21
C GLN A 342 -18.71 -7.37 -0.79
N PRO A 343 -18.17 -8.25 0.08
CA PRO A 343 -18.98 -9.31 0.66
C PRO A 343 -20.28 -8.77 1.29
N GLY A 344 -21.40 -9.35 0.91
CA GLY A 344 -22.73 -8.93 1.39
C GLY A 344 -23.34 -7.74 0.64
N GLU A 345 -22.65 -7.16 -0.32
CA GLU A 345 -23.22 -6.11 -1.16
C GLU A 345 -24.24 -6.68 -2.14
N THR A 346 -25.29 -5.90 -2.42
CA THR A 346 -26.35 -6.18 -3.39
C THR A 346 -26.49 -5.03 -4.38
N ALA A 347 -27.26 -5.22 -5.45
CA ALA A 347 -27.58 -4.12 -6.37
C ALA A 347 -28.28 -2.95 -5.64
N GLY A 348 -29.11 -3.26 -4.63
CA GLY A 348 -29.78 -2.25 -3.80
C GLY A 348 -28.79 -1.45 -2.95
N THR A 349 -27.86 -2.10 -2.27
CA THR A 349 -26.88 -1.41 -1.43
C THR A 349 -25.86 -0.59 -2.25
N ALA A 350 -25.48 -1.08 -3.43
CA ALA A 350 -24.68 -0.30 -4.37
C ALA A 350 -25.45 0.93 -4.88
N ALA A 351 -26.74 0.77 -5.22
CA ALA A 351 -27.60 1.89 -5.61
C ALA A 351 -27.75 2.91 -4.48
N GLU A 352 -27.93 2.47 -3.22
CA GLU A 352 -27.98 3.38 -2.07
C GLU A 352 -26.73 4.25 -1.96
N THR A 353 -25.53 3.66 -2.13
CA THR A 353 -24.26 4.42 -2.15
C THR A 353 -24.25 5.46 -3.28
N LEU A 354 -24.66 5.06 -4.49
CA LEU A 354 -24.71 5.96 -5.65
C LEU A 354 -25.74 7.09 -5.48
N ASP A 355 -26.92 6.82 -4.90
CA ASP A 355 -27.94 7.82 -4.62
C ASP A 355 -27.45 8.87 -3.61
N VAL A 356 -26.68 8.43 -2.62
CA VAL A 356 -26.08 9.34 -1.62
C VAL A 356 -25.00 10.19 -2.27
N LEU A 357 -24.16 9.60 -3.13
CA LEU A 357 -23.13 10.32 -3.88
C LEU A 357 -23.72 11.34 -4.85
N GLU A 358 -24.78 11.00 -5.56
CA GLU A 358 -25.46 11.92 -6.48
C GLU A 358 -25.91 13.19 -5.75
N ARG A 359 -26.58 13.03 -4.60
CA ARG A 359 -26.97 14.16 -3.77
C ARG A 359 -25.79 15.00 -3.26
N PHE A 360 -24.66 14.36 -2.96
CA PHE A 360 -23.44 15.07 -2.60
C PHE A 360 -22.89 15.87 -3.79
N VAL A 361 -22.79 15.25 -4.96
CA VAL A 361 -22.26 15.86 -6.19
C VAL A 361 -23.12 17.04 -6.63
N ASP A 362 -24.47 16.91 -6.59
CA ASP A 362 -25.40 17.97 -6.95
C ASP A 362 -25.27 19.18 -6.03
N ALA A 363 -25.15 18.95 -4.73
CA ALA A 363 -25.04 20.00 -3.72
C ALA A 363 -23.63 20.60 -3.60
N ALA A 364 -22.60 20.00 -4.21
CA ALA A 364 -21.22 20.44 -4.07
C ALA A 364 -20.98 21.80 -4.77
N PRO A 365 -20.63 22.86 -4.04
CA PRO A 365 -20.40 24.18 -4.62
C PRO A 365 -19.06 24.28 -5.36
N ASN A 366 -18.09 23.48 -4.95
CA ASN A 366 -16.72 23.46 -5.44
C ASN A 366 -16.34 22.05 -5.88
N ALA A 367 -15.11 21.86 -6.35
CA ALA A 367 -14.59 20.57 -6.77
C ALA A 367 -13.21 20.29 -6.16
N SER A 368 -13.09 20.44 -4.85
CA SER A 368 -11.88 20.02 -4.12
C SER A 368 -11.87 18.53 -3.79
N VAL A 369 -13.01 17.85 -3.97
CA VAL A 369 -13.15 16.40 -3.77
C VAL A 369 -13.24 15.71 -5.14
N SER A 370 -12.36 14.78 -5.40
CA SER A 370 -12.45 13.83 -6.52
C SER A 370 -13.02 12.49 -6.05
N LEU A 371 -13.72 11.78 -6.95
CA LEU A 371 -14.31 10.47 -6.65
C LEU A 371 -13.48 9.37 -7.30
N GLN A 372 -13.19 8.33 -6.54
CA GLN A 372 -12.52 7.11 -7.00
C GLN A 372 -13.35 5.90 -6.60
N ALA A 373 -13.39 4.88 -7.43
CA ALA A 373 -14.06 3.64 -7.10
C ALA A 373 -13.31 2.43 -7.67
N GLU A 374 -13.44 1.34 -6.97
CA GLU A 374 -12.86 0.08 -7.34
C GLU A 374 -13.78 -1.08 -6.97
N SER A 375 -13.59 -2.19 -7.63
CA SER A 375 -14.17 -3.45 -7.21
C SER A 375 -13.34 -4.05 -6.09
N TRP A 376 -14.01 -4.55 -5.09
CA TRP A 376 -13.37 -5.31 -4.03
C TRP A 376 -12.66 -6.54 -4.60
N ALA A 377 -11.43 -6.77 -4.19
CA ALA A 377 -10.63 -7.90 -4.59
C ALA A 377 -10.28 -8.75 -3.37
N TYR A 378 -10.31 -10.07 -3.51
CA TYR A 378 -9.86 -10.95 -2.43
C TYR A 378 -8.35 -10.91 -2.30
N LEU A 379 -7.90 -10.55 -1.11
CA LEU A 379 -6.52 -10.56 -0.69
C LEU A 379 -6.33 -11.57 0.46
N PRO A 380 -5.19 -12.25 0.55
CA PRO A 380 -4.93 -13.17 1.65
C PRO A 380 -4.78 -12.40 2.97
N ALA A 381 -5.54 -12.78 3.99
CA ALA A 381 -5.49 -12.16 5.31
C ALA A 381 -5.27 -13.16 6.46
N GLY A 382 -5.27 -14.45 6.17
CA GLY A 382 -5.10 -15.53 7.14
C GLY A 382 -5.20 -16.90 6.48
N GLU A 383 -5.77 -17.89 7.14
CA GLU A 383 -6.03 -19.21 6.57
C GLU A 383 -7.08 -19.13 5.46
N PRO A 384 -6.83 -19.70 4.24
CA PRO A 384 -7.74 -19.58 3.10
C PRO A 384 -9.18 -20.00 3.41
N ALA A 385 -9.36 -21.11 4.11
CA ALA A 385 -10.68 -21.60 4.46
C ALA A 385 -11.41 -20.64 5.41
N ALA A 386 -10.73 -20.18 6.47
CA ALA A 386 -11.31 -19.23 7.43
C ALA A 386 -11.68 -17.89 6.79
N ASP A 387 -10.87 -17.42 5.85
CA ASP A 387 -11.11 -16.17 5.12
C ASP A 387 -12.35 -16.24 4.22
N LEU A 388 -12.67 -17.43 3.70
CA LEU A 388 -13.74 -17.62 2.70
C LEU A 388 -15.01 -18.20 3.29
N ASP A 389 -14.93 -18.99 4.38
CA ASP A 389 -16.08 -19.66 4.98
C ASP A 389 -17.10 -18.68 5.55
N ALA A 390 -16.65 -17.63 6.23
CA ALA A 390 -17.54 -16.64 6.82
C ALA A 390 -18.31 -15.82 5.75
N PRO A 391 -17.67 -15.24 4.72
CA PRO A 391 -18.38 -14.60 3.62
C PRO A 391 -19.29 -15.54 2.84
N ALA A 392 -18.85 -16.78 2.60
CA ALA A 392 -19.65 -17.77 1.87
C ALA A 392 -20.90 -18.19 2.65
N SER A 393 -20.77 -18.50 3.93
CA SER A 393 -21.88 -18.92 4.78
C SER A 393 -22.86 -17.79 5.11
N ARG A 394 -22.33 -16.57 5.31
CA ARG A 394 -23.12 -15.42 5.75
C ARG A 394 -23.81 -14.68 4.60
N TYR A 395 -23.17 -14.61 3.44
CA TYR A 395 -23.61 -13.78 2.32
C TYR A 395 -23.79 -14.58 1.02
N GLY A 396 -23.47 -15.87 1.00
CA GLY A 396 -23.40 -16.63 -0.25
C GLY A 396 -22.28 -16.21 -1.18
N THR A 397 -21.33 -15.44 -0.68
CA THR A 397 -20.26 -14.85 -1.47
C THR A 397 -19.27 -15.92 -1.94
N ARG A 398 -18.90 -15.87 -3.21
CA ARG A 398 -17.94 -16.81 -3.80
C ARG A 398 -16.72 -16.06 -4.31
N VAL A 399 -15.54 -16.57 -3.97
CA VAL A 399 -14.28 -16.13 -4.54
C VAL A 399 -13.94 -17.02 -5.74
N ALA A 400 -13.89 -16.46 -6.91
CA ALA A 400 -13.70 -17.23 -8.15
C ALA A 400 -12.33 -17.92 -8.20
N ARG A 401 -11.28 -17.27 -7.68
CA ARG A 401 -9.90 -17.76 -7.70
C ARG A 401 -9.21 -17.38 -6.39
N PRO A 402 -9.37 -18.19 -5.34
CA PRO A 402 -8.93 -17.85 -3.97
C PRO A 402 -7.41 -17.77 -3.80
N GLU A 403 -6.64 -18.37 -4.70
CA GLU A 403 -5.18 -18.34 -4.69
C GLU A 403 -4.63 -17.77 -6.02
N TRP A 404 -5.28 -16.73 -6.55
CA TRP A 404 -4.96 -16.13 -7.84
C TRP A 404 -3.49 -15.73 -7.98
N TRP A 405 -2.80 -15.39 -6.90
CA TRP A 405 -1.38 -15.01 -6.89
C TRP A 405 -0.43 -16.19 -7.19
N LYS A 406 -0.88 -17.44 -6.99
CA LYS A 406 -0.13 -18.65 -7.33
C LYS A 406 -0.35 -19.12 -8.76
N GLU A 407 -1.35 -18.58 -9.44
CA GLU A 407 -1.68 -18.96 -10.80
C GLU A 407 -0.75 -18.27 -11.82
N SER A 408 -0.71 -18.81 -13.05
CA SER A 408 0.03 -18.18 -14.13
C SER A 408 -0.46 -16.76 -14.36
N VAL A 409 0.49 -15.82 -14.46
CA VAL A 409 0.18 -14.41 -14.73
C VAL A 409 -0.39 -14.27 -16.13
N PRO A 410 -1.62 -13.73 -16.30
CA PRO A 410 -2.20 -13.51 -17.62
C PRO A 410 -1.41 -12.47 -18.43
N SER A 411 -1.41 -12.61 -19.75
CA SER A 411 -0.73 -11.67 -20.65
C SER A 411 -1.56 -10.43 -20.98
N GLY A 412 -0.88 -9.34 -21.30
CA GLY A 412 -1.47 -8.11 -21.86
C GLY A 412 -2.48 -7.40 -20.94
N ALA A 413 -3.55 -6.90 -21.55
CA ALA A 413 -4.62 -6.20 -20.82
C ALA A 413 -5.30 -7.07 -19.76
N ALA A 414 -5.29 -8.39 -19.95
CA ALA A 414 -5.83 -9.35 -18.97
C ALA A 414 -5.04 -9.36 -17.65
N ALA A 415 -3.76 -8.98 -17.65
CA ALA A 415 -2.96 -8.90 -16.43
C ALA A 415 -3.56 -7.89 -15.43
N LYS A 416 -4.04 -6.75 -15.91
CA LYS A 416 -4.72 -5.75 -15.07
C LYS A 416 -6.10 -6.21 -14.61
N SER A 417 -6.84 -6.89 -15.49
CA SER A 417 -8.17 -7.41 -15.16
C SER A 417 -8.12 -8.59 -14.17
N VAL A 418 -6.99 -9.30 -14.10
CA VAL A 418 -6.83 -10.40 -13.14
C VAL A 418 -6.98 -9.91 -11.70
N VAL A 419 -6.36 -8.80 -11.33
CA VAL A 419 -6.50 -8.21 -9.99
C VAL A 419 -7.88 -7.57 -9.83
N ALA A 420 -8.32 -6.77 -10.80
CA ALA A 420 -9.61 -6.08 -10.76
C ALA A 420 -10.82 -7.02 -10.78
N SER A 421 -10.70 -8.20 -11.38
CA SER A 421 -11.76 -9.20 -11.48
C SER A 421 -11.76 -10.24 -10.37
N ARG A 422 -10.91 -10.12 -9.36
CA ARG A 422 -10.90 -10.99 -8.16
C ARG A 422 -11.98 -10.59 -7.18
N GLU A 423 -13.18 -10.55 -7.67
CA GLU A 423 -14.33 -10.10 -6.92
C GLU A 423 -14.93 -11.25 -6.12
N LEU A 424 -15.33 -10.94 -4.90
CA LEU A 424 -16.32 -11.72 -4.21
C LEU A 424 -17.66 -11.41 -4.85
N SER A 425 -18.40 -12.42 -5.30
CA SER A 425 -19.66 -12.21 -5.97
C SER A 425 -20.75 -13.08 -5.36
N ASP A 426 -21.77 -12.45 -4.83
CA ASP A 426 -23.07 -13.02 -4.52
C ASP A 426 -24.08 -12.79 -5.67
N ARG A 427 -23.60 -12.26 -6.80
CA ARG A 427 -24.39 -11.85 -7.97
C ARG A 427 -24.26 -12.83 -9.14
N PRO A 428 -25.21 -12.80 -10.08
CA PRO A 428 -25.07 -13.52 -11.33
C PRO A 428 -23.80 -13.06 -12.09
N PRO A 429 -23.10 -13.97 -12.77
CA PRO A 429 -22.00 -13.61 -13.66
C PRO A 429 -22.45 -12.55 -14.68
N GLY A 430 -21.68 -11.49 -14.82
CA GLY A 430 -21.93 -10.39 -15.77
C GLY A 430 -22.53 -9.12 -15.16
N ASP A 431 -22.86 -9.15 -13.87
CA ASP A 431 -23.44 -8.00 -13.15
C ASP A 431 -22.42 -7.19 -12.31
N GLU A 432 -21.16 -7.58 -12.32
CA GLU A 432 -20.10 -6.98 -11.48
C GLU A 432 -19.82 -5.51 -11.81
N GLY A 433 -20.16 -5.08 -13.02
CA GLY A 433 -19.92 -3.71 -13.50
C GLY A 433 -21.13 -2.79 -13.46
N HIS A 434 -22.31 -3.22 -12.97
CA HIS A 434 -23.55 -2.49 -13.07
C HIS A 434 -23.51 -1.08 -12.42
N TRP A 435 -22.70 -0.87 -11.39
CA TRP A 435 -22.51 0.42 -10.72
C TRP A 435 -21.64 1.40 -11.52
N ARG A 436 -20.73 0.88 -12.38
CA ARG A 436 -19.71 1.71 -13.07
C ARG A 436 -20.26 2.82 -13.93
N PRO A 437 -21.24 2.63 -14.83
CA PRO A 437 -21.71 3.71 -15.69
C PRO A 437 -22.18 4.92 -14.91
N ARG A 438 -22.96 4.70 -13.85
CA ARG A 438 -23.47 5.77 -12.99
C ARG A 438 -22.36 6.44 -12.19
N PHE A 439 -21.43 5.65 -11.63
CA PHE A 439 -20.29 6.21 -10.90
C PHE A 439 -19.40 7.06 -11.81
N GLU A 440 -19.10 6.61 -13.01
CA GLU A 440 -18.30 7.35 -13.99
C GLU A 440 -18.98 8.65 -14.44
N GLU A 441 -20.28 8.68 -14.51
CA GLU A 441 -21.03 9.91 -14.75
C GLU A 441 -20.85 10.92 -13.62
N LEU A 442 -21.02 10.50 -12.36
CA LEU A 442 -20.78 11.34 -11.18
C LEU A 442 -19.34 11.83 -11.10
N ARG A 443 -18.37 10.96 -11.38
CA ARG A 443 -16.95 11.31 -11.41
C ARG A 443 -16.65 12.37 -12.47
N ARG A 444 -17.18 12.21 -13.69
CA ARG A 444 -17.02 13.21 -14.77
C ARG A 444 -17.68 14.53 -14.43
N PHE A 445 -18.82 14.51 -13.78
CA PHE A 445 -19.53 15.74 -13.37
C PHE A 445 -18.71 16.51 -12.32
N MET A 446 -18.14 15.84 -11.33
CA MET A 446 -17.23 16.46 -10.36
C MET A 446 -15.96 17.01 -11.04
N ALA A 447 -15.34 16.25 -11.93
CA ALA A 447 -14.16 16.69 -12.68
C ALA A 447 -14.42 17.92 -13.54
N ALA A 448 -15.61 18.04 -14.14
CA ALA A 448 -16.01 19.23 -14.91
C ALA A 448 -16.14 20.49 -14.02
N LYS A 449 -16.58 20.35 -12.76
CA LYS A 449 -16.58 21.45 -11.80
C LYS A 449 -15.16 21.94 -11.49
N LEU A 450 -14.19 21.04 -11.31
CA LEU A 450 -12.78 21.37 -11.14
C LEU A 450 -12.25 22.24 -12.27
N THR A 451 -12.50 21.82 -13.52
CA THR A 451 -12.01 22.52 -14.71
C THR A 451 -12.66 23.92 -14.86
N ALA A 452 -13.93 24.06 -14.50
CA ALA A 452 -14.65 25.34 -14.55
C ALA A 452 -14.10 26.35 -13.52
N GLU A 453 -13.66 25.90 -12.35
CA GLU A 453 -13.05 26.75 -11.33
C GLU A 453 -11.63 27.21 -11.68
N SER A 454 -10.79 26.33 -12.27
CA SER A 454 -9.49 26.72 -12.76
C SER A 454 -9.58 27.81 -13.84
N ARG A 455 -10.59 27.78 -14.70
CA ARG A 455 -10.85 28.81 -15.71
C ARG A 455 -11.32 30.15 -15.13
N ARG A 456 -11.87 30.18 -13.91
CA ARG A 456 -12.33 31.41 -13.23
C ARG A 456 -11.23 32.14 -12.47
N GLY A 457 -9.97 31.74 -12.64
CA GLY A 457 -8.83 32.48 -12.13
C GLY A 457 -8.62 32.42 -10.63
N ARG A 458 -9.26 31.49 -9.94
CA ARG A 458 -8.78 31.11 -8.61
C ARG A 458 -7.43 30.44 -8.81
N ARG A 459 -6.36 31.09 -8.39
CA ARG A 459 -5.05 30.48 -8.17
C ARG A 459 -5.19 29.46 -7.03
N SER A 460 -5.99 28.42 -7.27
CA SER A 460 -5.93 27.19 -6.53
C SER A 460 -4.58 26.60 -6.91
N HIS A 461 -3.83 26.17 -5.92
CA HIS A 461 -2.66 25.32 -6.04
C HIS A 461 -2.70 24.55 -7.35
N GLU A 462 -1.65 24.70 -8.15
CA GLU A 462 -1.51 24.25 -9.54
C GLU A 462 -2.40 23.04 -9.85
N SER A 463 -3.14 23.17 -10.92
CA SER A 463 -4.01 22.15 -11.46
C SER A 463 -3.22 20.87 -11.65
N VAL A 464 -3.19 20.05 -10.62
CA VAL A 464 -2.85 18.65 -10.78
C VAL A 464 -4.03 18.10 -11.56
N GLY A 465 -3.81 17.83 -12.84
CA GLY A 465 -4.82 17.30 -13.73
C GLY A 465 -5.45 16.06 -13.10
N SER A 466 -6.69 15.75 -13.48
CA SER A 466 -7.41 14.55 -13.05
C SER A 466 -6.62 13.24 -13.28
N GLU A 467 -5.59 13.27 -14.10
CA GLU A 467 -4.62 12.20 -14.35
C GLU A 467 -3.59 12.03 -13.23
N ALA A 468 -3.30 13.06 -12.43
CA ALA A 468 -2.36 12.96 -11.32
C ALA A 468 -2.93 12.22 -10.09
N TYR A 469 -4.22 11.96 -10.06
CA TYR A 469 -4.85 11.02 -9.11
C TYR A 469 -5.07 9.63 -9.72
N GLY A 470 -4.63 9.42 -10.95
CA GLY A 470 -4.55 8.14 -11.61
C GLY A 470 -3.50 7.28 -10.92
N VAL A 471 -3.83 6.83 -9.73
CA VAL A 471 -3.15 5.70 -9.11
C VAL A 471 -3.37 4.53 -10.03
N PRO A 472 -2.34 3.89 -10.58
CA PRO A 472 -2.52 2.68 -11.34
C PRO A 472 -3.26 1.67 -10.46
N HIS A 473 -4.43 1.27 -10.90
CA HIS A 473 -5.25 0.26 -10.24
C HIS A 473 -4.42 -1.01 -10.03
N GLY A 474 -3.84 -1.21 -8.89
CA GLY A 474 -3.13 -2.45 -8.60
C GLY A 474 -2.07 -2.40 -7.53
N TRP A 475 -1.44 -1.27 -7.30
CA TRP A 475 -0.32 -1.18 -6.35
C TRP A 475 -0.67 -0.61 -5.00
N TRP A 476 -1.60 0.33 -4.98
CA TRP A 476 -2.04 1.02 -3.78
C TRP A 476 -3.23 0.38 -3.09
N ILE A 477 -3.79 -0.64 -3.70
CA ILE A 477 -4.91 -1.36 -3.12
C ILE A 477 -4.53 -1.92 -1.75
N GLU A 478 -3.33 -2.48 -1.60
CA GLU A 478 -2.96 -3.22 -0.42
C GLU A 478 -2.61 -2.38 0.82
N PRO A 479 -1.79 -1.32 0.75
CA PRO A 479 -1.58 -0.44 1.90
C PRO A 479 -2.74 0.51 2.21
N ARG A 480 -3.68 0.70 1.29
CA ARG A 480 -4.79 1.66 1.43
C ARG A 480 -6.11 1.05 1.88
N TRP A 481 -6.18 -0.26 1.90
CA TRP A 481 -7.40 -1.01 2.22
C TRP A 481 -7.62 -1.27 3.71
N HIS A 482 -7.01 -0.51 4.54
CA HIS A 482 -6.96 -0.83 5.97
C HIS A 482 -7.67 0.18 6.84
#